data_61cb7a30eb6329f5fa2adf79a8f2272e
#
_entry.id   61cb7a30eb6329f5fa2adf79a8f2272e
#
_cell.length_a   1.000
_cell.length_b   1.000
_cell.length_c   1.000
_cell.angle_alpha   90.00
_cell.angle_beta   90.00
_cell.angle_gamma   90.00
#
_symmetry.space_group_name_H-M   'P 1'
#
loop_
_entity.id
_entity.type
_entity.pdbx_description
1 polymer ?
#
loop_
_entity_poly.entity_id
_entity_poly.type
_entity_poly.pdbx_seq_one_letter_code
_entity_poly.pdbx_strand_id
1 'polypeptide(L)'
;CEGLVGSEMCIRDSSNDELNLALTAAAMWKQMRNRISSDIAPYIPSGWTNGRLPNPNITFLLDGEEIFVEYKLINKNKFLVFNSEVEVVNIDDKYIDLVFDGVRVKSRISEDAEFILVHIPSGDVSFEVKPRFSMPGLEVQAGGLVAPMPGKVVDLKVKKGSKVKSGETLVILEAMKMEHSIKASEDGVIADIFIKENDQVENGAVLMVVDS
;
A
#
# COMPACT_ATOMS: atom_id res chain seq x y z
N CYS A 1 -17.47 35.68 5.83
CA CYS A 1 -17.07 34.34 5.35
C CYS A 1 -15.58 34.35 5.17
N GLU A 2 -14.87 33.81 6.13
CA GLU A 2 -13.43 33.68 6.11
C GLU A 2 -13.07 32.24 5.69
N GLY A 3 -12.05 32.18 4.85
CA GLY A 3 -11.62 31.03 4.14
C GLY A 3 -11.20 29.85 4.98
N LEU A 4 -11.47 28.71 4.45
CA LEU A 4 -10.78 27.48 4.77
C LEU A 4 -10.28 26.89 3.45
N VAL A 5 -8.99 26.82 3.36
CA VAL A 5 -8.25 26.04 2.40
C VAL A 5 -8.68 24.59 2.63
N GLY A 6 -9.52 24.07 1.75
CA GLY A 6 -10.03 22.72 1.85
C GLY A 6 -9.79 21.99 0.55
N SER A 7 -8.86 21.09 0.55
CA SER A 7 -8.63 20.10 -0.50
C SER A 7 -9.73 19.01 -0.57
N GLU A 8 -10.86 19.20 0.09
CA GLU A 8 -11.92 18.20 0.20
C GLU A 8 -13.06 18.37 -0.81
N MET A 9 -12.92 19.26 -1.81
CA MET A 9 -14.07 19.69 -2.60
C MET A 9 -14.25 18.99 -3.94
N CYS A 10 -13.44 18.00 -4.31
CA CYS A 10 -13.39 17.57 -5.72
C CYS A 10 -14.03 16.23 -6.07
N ILE A 11 -14.45 15.38 -5.13
CA ILE A 11 -14.81 14.00 -5.48
C ILE A 11 -16.31 13.70 -5.41
N ARG A 12 -17.09 14.45 -4.65
CA ARG A 12 -18.50 14.10 -4.40
C ARG A 12 -19.47 14.36 -5.56
N ASP A 13 -19.08 15.18 -6.54
CA ASP A 13 -19.92 15.54 -7.69
C ASP A 13 -19.37 15.03 -9.04
N SER A 14 -18.26 14.27 -9.04
CA SER A 14 -17.76 13.67 -10.28
C SER A 14 -18.70 12.58 -10.75
N SER A 15 -19.06 12.58 -12.03
CA SER A 15 -19.78 11.48 -12.64
C SER A 15 -18.94 10.19 -12.52
N ASN A 16 -19.58 9.02 -12.41
CA ASN A 16 -18.88 7.73 -12.35
C ASN A 16 -17.85 7.57 -13.50
N ASP A 17 -18.10 8.20 -14.64
CA ASP A 17 -17.24 8.16 -15.82
C ASP A 17 -15.92 8.92 -15.59
N GLU A 18 -15.96 10.05 -14.88
CA GLU A 18 -14.76 10.83 -14.55
C GLU A 18 -13.89 10.10 -13.51
N LEU A 19 -14.52 9.49 -12.51
CA LEU A 19 -13.81 8.65 -11.53
C LEU A 19 -13.17 7.43 -12.23
N ASN A 20 -13.89 6.76 -13.12
CA ASN A 20 -13.37 5.65 -13.91
C ASN A 20 -12.20 6.08 -14.80
N LEU A 21 -12.26 7.27 -15.38
CA LEU A 21 -11.16 7.85 -16.15
C LEU A 21 -9.93 8.08 -15.27
N ALA A 22 -10.09 8.67 -14.08
CA ALA A 22 -8.99 8.93 -13.17
C ALA A 22 -8.35 7.63 -12.66
N LEU A 23 -9.17 6.64 -12.27
CA LEU A 23 -8.72 5.30 -11.86
C LEU A 23 -7.99 4.59 -13.00
N THR A 24 -8.51 4.68 -14.22
CA THR A 24 -7.88 4.10 -15.42
C THR A 24 -6.53 4.77 -15.69
N ALA A 25 -6.45 6.10 -15.61
CA ALA A 25 -5.20 6.82 -15.80
C ALA A 25 -4.15 6.44 -14.75
N ALA A 26 -4.53 6.35 -13.47
CA ALA A 26 -3.67 5.90 -12.39
C ALA A 26 -3.17 4.46 -12.60
N ALA A 27 -4.09 3.53 -12.92
CA ALA A 27 -3.77 2.13 -13.11
C ALA A 27 -2.84 1.90 -14.32
N MET A 28 -3.13 2.52 -15.45
CA MET A 28 -2.32 2.40 -16.66
C MET A 28 -0.95 3.04 -16.48
N TRP A 29 -0.87 4.18 -15.82
CA TRP A 29 0.40 4.82 -15.50
C TRP A 29 1.27 3.93 -14.61
N LYS A 30 0.70 3.40 -13.52
CA LYS A 30 1.42 2.48 -12.61
C LYS A 30 1.90 1.22 -13.32
N GLN A 31 1.02 0.60 -14.12
CA GLN A 31 1.35 -0.59 -14.90
C GLN A 31 2.50 -0.33 -15.89
N MET A 32 2.42 0.77 -16.66
CA MET A 32 3.44 1.11 -17.64
C MET A 32 4.76 1.51 -16.97
N ARG A 33 4.73 2.24 -15.88
CA ARG A 33 5.93 2.58 -15.09
C ARG A 33 6.61 1.33 -14.56
N ASN A 34 5.86 0.42 -13.96
CA ASN A 34 6.38 -0.87 -13.49
C ASN A 34 7.00 -1.67 -14.64
N ARG A 35 6.41 -1.59 -15.83
CA ARG A 35 6.95 -2.26 -17.00
C ARG A 35 8.25 -1.63 -17.49
N ILE A 36 8.34 -0.31 -17.54
CA ILE A 36 9.55 0.42 -17.97
C ILE A 36 10.70 0.22 -16.99
N SER A 37 10.39 0.22 -15.68
CA SER A 37 11.41 0.06 -14.62
C SER A 37 11.83 -1.39 -14.38
N SER A 38 11.20 -2.36 -15.04
CA SER A 38 11.51 -3.78 -14.85
C SER A 38 12.75 -4.20 -15.64
N ASP A 39 13.80 -4.56 -14.94
CA ASP A 39 15.02 -5.16 -15.51
C ASP A 39 14.86 -6.65 -15.84
N ILE A 40 13.80 -7.28 -15.29
CA ILE A 40 13.57 -8.71 -15.44
C ILE A 40 12.80 -8.96 -16.74
N ALA A 41 13.43 -9.68 -17.67
CA ALA A 41 12.84 -10.14 -18.92
C ALA A 41 12.11 -9.04 -19.73
N PRO A 42 12.79 -7.94 -20.10
CA PRO A 42 12.18 -6.79 -20.79
C PRO A 42 11.60 -7.14 -22.17
N TYR A 43 12.03 -8.26 -22.75
CA TYR A 43 11.58 -8.77 -24.05
C TYR A 43 10.25 -9.54 -23.97
N ILE A 44 9.81 -9.97 -22.77
CA ILE A 44 8.53 -10.67 -22.62
C ILE A 44 7.38 -9.65 -22.68
N PRO A 45 6.34 -9.86 -23.49
CA PRO A 45 5.18 -8.97 -23.50
C PRO A 45 4.52 -8.88 -22.13
N SER A 46 4.04 -7.69 -21.77
CA SER A 46 3.29 -7.50 -20.53
C SER A 46 2.06 -8.41 -20.51
N GLY A 47 1.78 -9.05 -19.36
CA GLY A 47 0.65 -9.97 -19.22
C GLY A 47 0.82 -11.33 -19.90
N TRP A 48 2.01 -11.64 -20.44
CA TRP A 48 2.28 -12.98 -20.96
C TRP A 48 2.26 -14.02 -19.84
N THR A 49 1.54 -15.11 -20.06
CA THR A 49 1.48 -16.26 -19.15
C THR A 49 1.43 -17.56 -19.94
N ASN A 50 1.96 -18.64 -19.38
CA ASN A 50 1.88 -19.99 -19.94
C ASN A 50 0.64 -20.78 -19.44
N GLY A 51 -0.22 -20.15 -18.67
CA GLY A 51 -1.42 -20.71 -18.07
C GLY A 51 -2.58 -19.72 -18.06
N ARG A 52 -3.76 -20.17 -17.66
CA ARG A 52 -4.93 -19.30 -17.47
C ARG A 52 -4.83 -18.66 -16.08
N LEU A 53 -4.30 -17.46 -16.02
CA LEU A 53 -4.32 -16.64 -14.81
C LEU A 53 -5.48 -15.63 -14.89
N PRO A 54 -6.02 -15.20 -13.74
CA PRO A 54 -6.95 -14.08 -13.70
C PRO A 54 -6.28 -12.82 -14.24
N ASN A 55 -7.09 -11.88 -14.72
CA ASN A 55 -6.56 -10.61 -15.18
C ASN A 55 -5.82 -9.89 -14.04
N PRO A 56 -4.74 -9.19 -14.34
CA PRO A 56 -4.07 -8.38 -13.33
C PRO A 56 -4.98 -7.24 -12.86
N ASN A 57 -4.83 -6.87 -11.60
CA ASN A 57 -5.55 -5.76 -11.00
C ASN A 57 -4.62 -4.87 -10.17
N ILE A 58 -5.08 -3.65 -9.93
CA ILE A 58 -4.49 -2.72 -8.96
C ILE A 58 -5.61 -2.31 -8.03
N THR A 59 -5.34 -2.33 -6.73
CA THR A 59 -6.30 -1.91 -5.71
C THR A 59 -5.94 -0.50 -5.26
N PHE A 60 -6.91 0.40 -5.37
CA PHE A 60 -6.85 1.75 -4.84
C PHE A 60 -7.78 1.89 -3.65
N LEU A 61 -7.42 2.75 -2.72
CA LEU A 61 -8.30 3.18 -1.63
C LEU A 61 -8.71 4.62 -1.91
N LEU A 62 -10.01 4.87 -1.87
CA LEU A 62 -10.62 6.19 -1.98
C LEU A 62 -11.58 6.34 -0.81
N ASP A 63 -11.35 7.31 0.06
CA ASP A 63 -12.15 7.58 1.26
C ASP A 63 -12.37 6.32 2.15
N GLY A 64 -11.38 5.42 2.18
CA GLY A 64 -11.45 4.17 2.94
C GLY A 64 -12.16 3.01 2.23
N GLU A 65 -12.70 3.21 1.04
CA GLU A 65 -13.27 2.16 0.21
C GLU A 65 -12.24 1.57 -0.77
N GLU A 66 -12.19 0.24 -0.85
CA GLU A 66 -11.31 -0.46 -1.79
C GLU A 66 -11.94 -0.52 -3.18
N ILE A 67 -11.23 0.02 -4.16
CA ILE A 67 -11.64 -0.03 -5.57
C ILE A 67 -10.66 -0.90 -6.34
N PHE A 68 -11.16 -1.96 -6.95
CA PHE A 68 -10.38 -2.90 -7.76
C PHE A 68 -10.43 -2.49 -9.23
N VAL A 69 -9.27 -2.12 -9.77
CA VAL A 69 -9.13 -1.83 -11.20
C VAL A 69 -8.50 -3.02 -11.88
N GLU A 70 -9.34 -3.87 -12.46
CA GLU A 70 -8.92 -5.00 -13.28
C GLU A 70 -8.67 -4.54 -14.71
N TYR A 71 -7.58 -5.00 -15.32
CA TYR A 71 -7.26 -4.68 -16.71
C TYR A 71 -6.78 -5.92 -17.46
N LYS A 72 -7.12 -5.95 -18.75
CA LYS A 72 -6.69 -6.99 -19.68
C LYS A 72 -5.93 -6.37 -20.83
N LEU A 73 -4.73 -6.87 -21.09
CA LEU A 73 -3.97 -6.46 -22.26
C LEU A 73 -4.60 -7.04 -23.53
N ILE A 74 -4.96 -6.18 -24.47
CA ILE A 74 -5.47 -6.57 -25.79
C ILE A 74 -4.31 -6.60 -26.78
N ASN A 75 -3.48 -5.55 -26.79
CA ASN A 75 -2.32 -5.38 -27.67
C ASN A 75 -1.28 -4.54 -26.92
N LYS A 76 -0.12 -4.32 -27.53
CA LYS A 76 1.05 -3.66 -26.95
C LYS A 76 0.74 -2.44 -26.06
N ASN A 77 -0.19 -1.58 -26.48
CA ASN A 77 -0.57 -0.37 -25.76
C ASN A 77 -2.09 -0.25 -25.53
N LYS A 78 -2.86 -1.32 -25.87
CA LYS A 78 -4.32 -1.33 -25.72
C LYS A 78 -4.73 -2.28 -24.62
N PHE A 79 -5.60 -1.79 -23.78
CA PHE A 79 -6.11 -2.48 -22.60
C PHE A 79 -7.64 -2.43 -22.58
N LEU A 80 -8.27 -3.39 -21.94
CA LEU A 80 -9.67 -3.34 -21.54
C LEU A 80 -9.70 -3.06 -20.05
N VAL A 81 -10.33 -1.98 -19.64
CA VAL A 81 -10.48 -1.53 -18.25
C VAL A 81 -11.93 -1.12 -18.06
N PHE A 82 -12.62 -1.60 -17.02
CA PHE A 82 -14.05 -1.34 -16.78
C PHE A 82 -14.96 -1.61 -18.00
N ASN A 83 -14.62 -2.61 -18.82
CA ASN A 83 -15.24 -2.93 -20.11
C ASN A 83 -15.05 -1.87 -21.24
N SER A 84 -14.23 -0.86 -21.01
CA SER A 84 -13.88 0.18 -21.98
C SER A 84 -12.52 -0.07 -22.61
N GLU A 85 -12.37 0.21 -23.90
CA GLU A 85 -11.07 0.16 -24.56
C GLU A 85 -10.24 1.38 -24.18
N VAL A 86 -9.01 1.11 -23.75
CA VAL A 86 -8.04 2.13 -23.35
C VAL A 86 -6.77 1.95 -24.17
N GLU A 87 -6.35 3.01 -24.86
CA GLU A 87 -5.08 3.02 -25.59
C GLU A 87 -4.12 4.01 -24.94
N VAL A 88 -2.98 3.54 -24.48
CA VAL A 88 -1.92 4.40 -23.97
C VAL A 88 -1.10 4.92 -25.14
N VAL A 89 -1.22 6.21 -25.43
CA VAL A 89 -0.55 6.88 -26.54
C VAL A 89 0.88 7.24 -26.17
N ASN A 90 1.05 7.84 -24.97
CA ASN A 90 2.35 8.23 -24.47
C ASN A 90 2.33 8.25 -22.92
N ILE A 91 3.51 8.06 -22.34
CA ILE A 91 3.72 8.14 -20.90
C ILE A 91 5.09 8.76 -20.61
N ASP A 92 5.14 9.61 -19.60
CA ASP A 92 6.39 10.10 -19.03
C ASP A 92 6.30 10.12 -17.48
N ASP A 93 7.29 10.70 -16.82
CA ASP A 93 7.36 10.72 -15.35
C ASP A 93 6.22 11.48 -14.66
N LYS A 94 5.52 12.34 -15.40
CA LYS A 94 4.50 13.26 -14.84
C LYS A 94 3.16 13.23 -15.57
N TYR A 95 3.10 12.59 -16.73
CA TYR A 95 1.92 12.62 -17.58
C TYR A 95 1.64 11.27 -18.18
N ILE A 96 0.36 10.96 -18.33
CA ILE A 96 -0.12 9.91 -19.18
C ILE A 96 -1.07 10.51 -20.23
N ASP A 97 -0.88 10.11 -21.47
CA ASP A 97 -1.74 10.45 -22.60
C ASP A 97 -2.42 9.18 -23.07
N LEU A 98 -3.72 9.11 -22.92
CA LEU A 98 -4.49 7.92 -23.22
C LEU A 98 -5.77 8.27 -24.00
N VAL A 99 -6.27 7.30 -24.73
CA VAL A 99 -7.60 7.34 -25.34
C VAL A 99 -8.50 6.41 -24.54
N PHE A 100 -9.53 6.98 -23.93
CA PHE A 100 -10.55 6.27 -23.16
C PHE A 100 -11.89 6.40 -23.85
N ASP A 101 -12.50 5.30 -24.27
CA ASP A 101 -13.74 5.26 -25.06
C ASP A 101 -13.74 6.21 -26.27
N GLY A 102 -12.60 6.26 -27.00
CA GLY A 102 -12.44 7.10 -28.18
C GLY A 102 -12.11 8.58 -27.87
N VAL A 103 -12.12 9.00 -26.62
CA VAL A 103 -11.77 10.35 -26.20
C VAL A 103 -10.32 10.39 -25.72
N ARG A 104 -9.51 11.26 -26.34
CA ARG A 104 -8.11 11.43 -25.94
C ARG A 104 -8.01 12.37 -24.76
N VAL A 105 -7.40 11.90 -23.69
CA VAL A 105 -7.20 12.66 -22.45
C VAL A 105 -5.73 12.60 -22.06
N LYS A 106 -5.17 13.77 -21.71
CA LYS A 106 -3.85 13.89 -21.11
C LYS A 106 -4.00 14.26 -19.64
N SER A 107 -3.59 13.33 -18.77
CA SER A 107 -3.66 13.51 -17.32
C SER A 107 -2.27 13.73 -16.74
N ARG A 108 -2.15 14.67 -15.81
CA ARG A 108 -0.94 14.82 -15.02
C ARG A 108 -1.03 13.89 -13.80
N ILE A 109 0.08 13.21 -13.51
CA ILE A 109 0.16 12.27 -12.38
C ILE A 109 1.33 12.67 -11.50
N SER A 110 1.08 12.70 -10.20
CA SER A 110 2.09 12.83 -9.16
C SER A 110 1.98 11.62 -8.24
N GLU A 111 3.08 10.90 -8.04
CA GLU A 111 3.15 9.77 -7.11
C GLU A 111 4.02 10.16 -5.93
N ASP A 112 3.53 9.89 -4.74
CA ASP A 112 4.28 9.85 -3.49
C ASP A 112 4.30 8.41 -2.98
N ALA A 113 4.94 8.12 -1.83
CA ALA A 113 5.14 6.76 -1.33
C ALA A 113 3.86 5.92 -1.24
N GLU A 114 2.74 6.53 -0.87
CA GLU A 114 1.46 5.86 -0.62
C GLU A 114 0.32 6.37 -1.52
N PHE A 115 0.45 7.57 -2.09
CA PHE A 115 -0.64 8.24 -2.82
C PHE A 115 -0.28 8.49 -4.28
N ILE A 116 -1.28 8.38 -5.14
CA ILE A 116 -1.23 8.84 -6.53
C ILE A 116 -2.27 9.93 -6.71
N LEU A 117 -1.83 11.12 -7.07
CA LEU A 117 -2.68 12.24 -7.44
C LEU A 117 -2.81 12.29 -8.96
N VAL A 118 -4.03 12.24 -9.45
CA VAL A 118 -4.37 12.32 -10.87
C VAL A 118 -5.12 13.60 -11.14
N HIS A 119 -4.57 14.43 -12.02
CA HIS A 119 -5.22 15.64 -12.49
C HIS A 119 -5.90 15.34 -13.84
N ILE A 120 -7.23 15.37 -13.84
CA ILE A 120 -8.10 15.24 -15.01
C ILE A 120 -8.77 16.58 -15.31
N PRO A 121 -9.38 16.78 -16.48
CA PRO A 121 -10.01 18.07 -16.84
C PRO A 121 -11.10 18.55 -15.88
N SER A 122 -11.75 17.62 -15.17
CA SER A 122 -12.81 17.92 -14.19
C SER A 122 -12.30 18.19 -12.78
N GLY A 123 -11.03 17.92 -12.47
CA GLY A 123 -10.45 18.16 -11.15
C GLY A 123 -9.30 17.23 -10.79
N ASP A 124 -8.91 17.26 -9.53
CA ASP A 124 -7.84 16.44 -8.95
C ASP A 124 -8.44 15.31 -8.12
N VAL A 125 -7.95 14.10 -8.33
CA VAL A 125 -8.35 12.92 -7.56
C VAL A 125 -7.11 12.28 -6.96
N SER A 126 -7.14 12.02 -5.65
CA SER A 126 -6.07 11.36 -4.92
C SER A 126 -6.48 9.95 -4.52
N PHE A 127 -5.65 8.97 -4.82
CA PHE A 127 -5.83 7.58 -4.47
C PHE A 127 -4.67 7.10 -3.62
N GLU A 128 -4.97 6.35 -2.56
CA GLU A 128 -3.97 5.54 -1.89
C GLU A 128 -3.79 4.22 -2.63
N VAL A 129 -2.55 3.79 -2.83
CA VAL A 129 -2.24 2.53 -3.54
C VAL A 129 -2.04 1.42 -2.53
N LYS A 130 -2.98 0.48 -2.47
CA LYS A 130 -2.82 -0.69 -1.61
C LYS A 130 -1.70 -1.60 -2.14
N PRO A 131 -0.66 -1.90 -1.33
CA PRO A 131 0.39 -2.83 -1.73
C PRO A 131 -0.19 -4.20 -2.07
N ARG A 132 0.25 -4.80 -3.17
CA ARG A 132 -0.23 -6.13 -3.61
C ARG A 132 0.12 -7.24 -2.63
N PHE A 133 1.21 -7.06 -1.90
CA PHE A 133 1.69 -7.97 -0.87
C PHE A 133 1.88 -7.18 0.42
N SER A 134 1.06 -7.45 1.41
CA SER A 134 1.37 -7.05 2.78
C SER A 134 2.45 -7.97 3.30
N MET A 135 3.56 -7.43 3.77
CA MET A 135 4.48 -8.25 4.55
C MET A 135 3.78 -8.61 5.87
N PRO A 136 3.67 -9.91 6.22
CA PRO A 136 3.17 -10.30 7.53
C PRO A 136 3.99 -9.58 8.61
N GLY A 137 3.36 -8.82 9.46
CA GLY A 137 4.01 -8.07 10.55
C GLY A 137 4.19 -6.57 10.31
N LEU A 138 3.76 -5.99 9.18
CA LEU A 138 3.76 -4.53 8.98
C LEU A 138 2.46 -3.83 9.38
N GLU A 139 1.41 -4.57 9.75
CA GLU A 139 0.27 -4.00 10.48
C GLU A 139 0.63 -3.83 11.97
N VAL A 140 1.77 -3.20 12.23
CA VAL A 140 2.11 -2.78 13.59
C VAL A 140 1.25 -1.57 13.88
N GLN A 141 0.26 -1.73 14.75
CA GLN A 141 -0.37 -0.57 15.39
C GLN A 141 0.76 0.35 15.87
N ALA A 142 0.67 1.64 15.58
CA ALA A 142 1.67 2.61 16.02
C ALA A 142 2.00 2.35 17.49
N GLY A 143 3.30 2.10 17.80
CA GLY A 143 3.74 1.69 19.13
C GLY A 143 3.72 0.18 19.43
N GLY A 144 3.28 -0.69 18.52
CA GLY A 144 3.26 -2.15 18.74
C GLY A 144 4.64 -2.80 18.54
N LEU A 145 5.14 -3.48 19.57
CA LEU A 145 6.32 -4.34 19.49
C LEU A 145 5.93 -5.74 19.06
N VAL A 146 6.56 -6.25 18.00
CA VAL A 146 6.28 -7.57 17.42
C VAL A 146 7.46 -8.53 17.56
N ALA A 147 7.18 -9.82 17.56
CA ALA A 147 8.21 -10.85 17.55
C ALA A 147 8.91 -10.89 16.17
N PRO A 148 10.24 -10.70 16.09
CA PRO A 148 10.99 -10.74 14.83
C PRO A 148 11.16 -12.16 14.26
N MET A 149 10.92 -13.17 15.08
CA MET A 149 11.03 -14.60 14.72
C MET A 149 10.17 -15.45 15.65
N PRO A 150 9.80 -16.66 15.22
CA PRO A 150 9.08 -17.58 16.10
C PRO A 150 10.00 -18.04 17.24
N GLY A 151 9.45 -18.04 18.46
CA GLY A 151 10.22 -18.38 19.67
C GLY A 151 9.35 -18.55 20.90
N LYS A 152 10.00 -18.85 22.01
CA LYS A 152 9.37 -18.96 23.33
C LYS A 152 9.76 -17.76 24.18
N VAL A 153 8.79 -17.18 24.89
CA VAL A 153 9.02 -16.11 25.84
C VAL A 153 9.71 -16.70 27.09
N VAL A 154 10.94 -16.30 27.34
CA VAL A 154 11.73 -16.76 28.48
C VAL A 154 11.50 -15.87 29.68
N ASP A 155 11.52 -14.55 29.48
CA ASP A 155 11.42 -13.57 30.55
C ASP A 155 10.68 -12.32 30.06
N LEU A 156 9.81 -11.79 30.91
CA LEU A 156 9.05 -10.56 30.70
C LEU A 156 9.45 -9.52 31.76
N LYS A 157 10.30 -8.57 31.37
CA LYS A 157 10.93 -7.61 32.31
C LYS A 157 10.05 -6.43 32.68
N VAL A 158 8.91 -6.25 32.03
CA VAL A 158 8.02 -5.10 32.21
C VAL A 158 6.61 -5.53 32.53
N LYS A 159 5.84 -4.62 33.10
CA LYS A 159 4.41 -4.80 33.40
C LYS A 159 3.59 -3.70 32.75
N LYS A 160 2.30 -3.94 32.56
CA LYS A 160 1.36 -2.90 32.10
C LYS A 160 1.46 -1.65 32.96
N GLY A 161 1.63 -0.49 32.33
CA GLY A 161 1.83 0.80 33.01
C GLY A 161 3.28 1.13 33.39
N SER A 162 4.26 0.26 33.07
CA SER A 162 5.69 0.56 33.30
C SER A 162 6.18 1.62 32.34
N LYS A 163 6.96 2.58 32.83
CA LYS A 163 7.71 3.53 32.01
C LYS A 163 8.97 2.86 31.49
N VAL A 164 9.21 2.98 30.20
CA VAL A 164 10.35 2.38 29.50
C VAL A 164 11.11 3.43 28.70
N LYS A 165 12.40 3.21 28.51
CA LYS A 165 13.27 4.07 27.71
C LYS A 165 13.69 3.36 26.44
N SER A 166 13.95 4.13 25.39
CA SER A 166 14.50 3.63 24.14
C SER A 166 15.77 2.79 24.40
N GLY A 167 15.81 1.59 23.81
CA GLY A 167 16.89 0.62 24.01
C GLY A 167 16.77 -0.27 25.26
N GLU A 168 15.79 -0.06 26.15
CA GLU A 168 15.54 -0.90 27.32
C GLU A 168 15.00 -2.27 26.89
N THR A 169 15.53 -3.35 27.47
CA THR A 169 15.07 -4.72 27.17
C THR A 169 13.75 -5.00 27.87
N LEU A 170 12.72 -5.31 27.09
CA LEU A 170 11.35 -5.53 27.58
C LEU A 170 11.00 -7.01 27.70
N VAL A 171 11.42 -7.81 26.70
CA VAL A 171 11.15 -9.25 26.61
C VAL A 171 12.41 -9.98 26.17
N ILE A 172 12.60 -11.19 26.68
CA ILE A 172 13.59 -12.13 26.19
C ILE A 172 12.88 -13.30 25.53
N LEU A 173 13.15 -13.51 24.22
CA LEU A 173 12.66 -14.64 23.46
C LEU A 173 13.78 -15.65 23.25
N GLU A 174 13.50 -16.93 23.43
CA GLU A 174 14.37 -18.02 23.01
C GLU A 174 13.92 -18.53 21.65
N ALA A 175 14.79 -18.45 20.69
CA ALA A 175 14.58 -19.00 19.36
C ALA A 175 15.85 -19.75 18.91
N MET A 176 15.71 -20.97 18.40
CA MET A 176 16.82 -21.79 17.92
C MET A 176 17.96 -21.96 18.94
N LYS A 177 17.63 -22.09 20.25
CA LYS A 177 18.58 -22.17 21.37
C LYS A 177 19.43 -20.92 21.59
N MET A 178 18.98 -19.77 21.13
CA MET A 178 19.60 -18.46 21.37
C MET A 178 18.57 -17.53 22.00
N GLU A 179 19.04 -16.70 22.93
CA GLU A 179 18.21 -15.65 23.55
C GLU A 179 18.27 -14.37 22.71
N HIS A 180 17.10 -13.84 22.39
CA HIS A 180 16.94 -12.58 21.68
C HIS A 180 16.23 -11.56 22.58
N SER A 181 16.90 -10.45 22.85
CA SER A 181 16.33 -9.35 23.61
C SER A 181 15.53 -8.41 22.73
N ILE A 182 14.24 -8.30 23.00
CA ILE A 182 13.36 -7.30 22.37
C ILE A 182 13.43 -6.03 23.20
N LYS A 183 13.77 -4.91 22.55
CA LYS A 183 14.00 -3.61 23.20
C LYS A 183 12.94 -2.60 22.76
N ALA A 184 12.68 -1.61 23.64
CA ALA A 184 11.85 -0.47 23.30
C ALA A 184 12.48 0.35 22.16
N SER A 185 11.68 0.73 21.16
CA SER A 185 12.09 1.59 20.05
C SER A 185 12.19 3.06 20.51
N GLU A 186 11.30 3.47 21.39
CA GLU A 186 11.11 4.84 21.85
C GLU A 186 10.83 4.89 23.36
N ASP A 187 10.93 6.07 23.94
CA ASP A 187 10.54 6.29 25.31
C ASP A 187 9.01 6.30 25.41
N GLY A 188 8.45 5.61 26.42
CA GLY A 188 7.00 5.57 26.55
C GLY A 188 6.51 4.80 27.77
N VAL A 189 5.22 4.49 27.77
CA VAL A 189 4.56 3.70 28.81
C VAL A 189 3.94 2.45 28.17
N ILE A 190 4.10 1.30 28.79
CA ILE A 190 3.49 0.05 28.34
C ILE A 190 1.97 0.14 28.48
N ALA A 191 1.26 0.25 27.35
CA ALA A 191 -0.21 0.32 27.32
C ALA A 191 -0.84 -1.04 27.56
N ASP A 192 -0.42 -2.05 26.80
CA ASP A 192 -0.92 -3.43 26.92
C ASP A 192 0.18 -4.46 26.63
N ILE A 193 0.02 -5.65 27.23
CA ILE A 193 0.90 -6.81 27.07
C ILE A 193 0.03 -8.01 26.67
N PHE A 194 0.33 -8.63 25.52
CA PHE A 194 -0.45 -9.73 24.94
C PHE A 194 0.17 -11.11 25.16
N ILE A 195 1.34 -11.16 25.81
CA ILE A 195 2.12 -12.38 26.04
C ILE A 195 2.35 -12.63 27.52
N LYS A 196 2.67 -13.87 27.85
CA LYS A 196 3.09 -14.31 29.19
C LYS A 196 4.40 -15.07 29.10
N GLU A 197 5.07 -15.21 30.23
CA GLU A 197 6.23 -16.10 30.33
C GLU A 197 5.85 -17.53 29.94
N ASN A 198 6.73 -18.15 29.18
CA ASN A 198 6.58 -19.47 28.58
C ASN A 198 5.62 -19.59 27.40
N ASP A 199 4.99 -18.51 26.94
CA ASP A 199 4.18 -18.50 25.72
C ASP A 199 5.06 -18.73 24.48
N GLN A 200 4.49 -19.43 23.52
CA GLN A 200 5.11 -19.60 22.19
C GLN A 200 4.51 -18.55 21.26
N VAL A 201 5.38 -17.78 20.60
CA VAL A 201 5.00 -16.71 19.68
C VAL A 201 5.48 -17.02 18.28
N GLU A 202 4.69 -16.62 17.28
CA GLU A 202 5.03 -16.71 15.88
C GLU A 202 5.70 -15.41 15.39
N ASN A 203 6.35 -15.48 14.23
CA ASN A 203 6.90 -14.28 13.59
C ASN A 203 5.78 -13.27 13.31
N GLY A 204 6.01 -12.01 13.73
CA GLY A 204 5.03 -10.93 13.56
C GLY A 204 3.92 -10.90 14.63
N ALA A 205 3.92 -11.81 15.62
CA ALA A 205 2.97 -11.75 16.74
C ALA A 205 3.19 -10.48 17.55
N VAL A 206 2.12 -9.75 17.86
CA VAL A 206 2.17 -8.55 18.71
C VAL A 206 2.46 -8.98 20.14
N LEU A 207 3.54 -8.47 20.71
CA LEU A 207 3.97 -8.78 22.08
C LEU A 207 3.38 -7.79 23.07
N MET A 208 3.48 -6.51 22.77
CA MET A 208 2.99 -5.42 23.61
C MET A 208 2.84 -4.13 22.82
N VAL A 209 2.15 -3.16 23.39
CA VAL A 209 2.00 -1.80 22.83
C VAL A 209 2.62 -0.80 23.81
N VAL A 210 3.40 0.12 23.24
CA VAL A 210 4.01 1.25 23.95
C VAL A 210 3.33 2.52 23.48
N ASP A 211 2.79 3.30 24.41
CA ASP A 211 2.29 4.64 24.15
C ASP A 211 3.40 5.66 24.44
N SER A 212 3.67 6.53 23.50
CA SER A 212 4.68 7.60 23.58
C SER A 212 4.12 8.88 24.17
#